data_81b798beade1ed568a5940dfde3c298d
#
_entry.id   81b798beade1ed568a5940dfde3c298d
#
_cell.length_a   1.000
_cell.length_b   1.000
_cell.length_c   1.000
_cell.angle_alpha   90.00
_cell.angle_beta   90.00
_cell.angle_gamma   90.00
#
_symmetry.space_group_name_H-M   'P 1'
#
loop_
_entity.id
_entity.type
_entity.pdbx_description
1 polymer ?
#
loop_
_entity_poly.entity_id
_entity_poly.type
_entity_poly.pdbx_seq_one_letter_code
_entity_poly.pdbx_strand_id
1 'polypeptide(L)'
;FHINILKGVTMIYGYIRTSTDKQSNENQYYEIEQFTKSNNLKIDKWIQETISSQKDLKERKLGILLKKIKPNDIIIATELSRLGRNLLQVMSILHHCMNVGCQVWTLKDNYRLGSDIQSKVLAFAFGLSAEIERTMISQRTKRCLDRLRAEGKHIGRTKGSKNKNTKLSGKDDLIEKLLSQNISKSQIAKMLKVDYTTLYKFLKTKMT
;
A
#
# COMPACT_ATOMS: atom_id res chain seq x y z
N PHE A 1 -36.88 1.29 10.35
CA PHE A 1 -35.94 1.83 9.33
C PHE A 1 -34.89 0.80 8.81
N HIS A 2 -34.93 -0.48 9.25
CA HIS A 2 -33.82 -1.46 9.03
C HIS A 2 -34.02 -2.45 7.87
N ILE A 3 -35.19 -2.55 7.25
CA ILE A 3 -35.50 -3.67 6.35
C ILE A 3 -35.15 -3.42 4.86
N ASN A 4 -34.93 -2.18 4.45
CA ASN A 4 -34.73 -1.86 3.02
C ASN A 4 -33.26 -1.85 2.56
N ILE A 5 -32.27 -1.90 3.48
CA ILE A 5 -30.83 -1.80 3.12
C ILE A 5 -30.29 -3.14 2.60
N LEU A 6 -30.93 -4.27 2.95
CA LEU A 6 -30.42 -5.61 2.64
C LEU A 6 -30.96 -6.21 1.33
N LYS A 7 -31.86 -5.54 0.63
CA LYS A 7 -32.30 -6.04 -0.69
C LYS A 7 -31.14 -5.97 -1.68
N GLY A 8 -30.56 -7.14 -1.99
CA GLY A 8 -29.50 -7.28 -2.98
C GLY A 8 -28.08 -7.35 -2.42
N VAL A 9 -27.87 -7.36 -1.09
CA VAL A 9 -26.55 -7.63 -0.50
C VAL A 9 -26.07 -9.02 -0.90
N THR A 10 -24.87 -9.10 -1.47
CA THR A 10 -24.32 -10.34 -2.01
C THR A 10 -23.42 -11.00 -0.97
N MET A 11 -22.49 -10.26 -0.37
CA MET A 11 -21.59 -10.74 0.69
C MET A 11 -21.25 -9.65 1.70
N ILE A 12 -21.12 -10.05 2.97
CA ILE A 12 -20.70 -9.18 4.07
C ILE A 12 -19.32 -9.64 4.56
N TYR A 13 -18.34 -8.76 4.43
CA TYR A 13 -16.96 -8.99 4.85
C TYR A 13 -16.68 -8.28 6.17
N GLY A 14 -16.20 -9.02 7.17
CA GLY A 14 -15.61 -8.44 8.38
C GLY A 14 -14.11 -8.21 8.18
N TYR A 15 -13.66 -6.96 8.26
CA TYR A 15 -12.26 -6.61 8.07
C TYR A 15 -11.58 -6.19 9.38
N ILE A 16 -10.47 -6.85 9.70
CA ILE A 16 -9.67 -6.64 10.91
C ILE A 16 -8.22 -6.38 10.50
N ARG A 17 -7.64 -5.31 11.05
CA ARG A 17 -6.22 -5.00 10.86
C ARG A 17 -5.54 -4.64 12.18
N THR A 18 -4.41 -5.31 12.46
CA THR A 18 -3.56 -5.00 13.61
C THR A 18 -2.10 -4.81 13.20
N SER A 19 -1.30 -4.21 14.06
CA SER A 19 0.15 -4.12 13.89
C SER A 19 0.84 -5.42 14.30
N THR A 20 0.77 -5.81 15.57
CA THR A 20 1.37 -7.03 16.12
C THR A 20 0.61 -7.58 17.33
N ASP A 21 -0.34 -6.82 17.85
CA ASP A 21 -1.03 -7.12 19.10
C ASP A 21 -2.24 -8.05 18.90
N LYS A 22 -2.20 -9.24 19.50
CA LYS A 22 -3.29 -10.22 19.43
C LYS A 22 -4.56 -9.71 20.12
N GLN A 23 -4.44 -9.02 21.24
CA GLN A 23 -5.55 -8.50 22.01
C GLN A 23 -6.39 -7.47 21.25
N SER A 24 -5.72 -6.65 20.41
CA SER A 24 -6.40 -5.71 19.49
C SER A 24 -7.22 -6.43 18.40
N ASN A 25 -6.86 -7.64 18.00
CA ASN A 25 -7.63 -8.44 17.05
C ASN A 25 -8.95 -8.92 17.64
N GLU A 26 -8.89 -9.49 18.85
CA GLU A 26 -10.04 -10.04 19.54
C GLU A 26 -11.10 -8.98 19.81
N ASN A 27 -10.66 -7.77 20.22
CA ASN A 27 -11.54 -6.64 20.44
C ASN A 27 -12.26 -6.21 19.15
N GLN A 28 -11.54 -6.09 18.03
CA GLN A 28 -12.14 -5.72 16.74
C GLN A 28 -13.15 -6.78 16.26
N TYR A 29 -12.79 -8.06 16.42
CA TYR A 29 -13.67 -9.16 16.09
C TYR A 29 -14.97 -9.09 16.93
N TYR A 30 -14.83 -8.94 18.23
CA TYR A 30 -15.95 -8.84 19.16
C TYR A 30 -16.87 -7.66 18.83
N GLU A 31 -16.30 -6.45 18.60
CA GLU A 31 -17.07 -5.25 18.24
C GLU A 31 -17.89 -5.47 16.96
N ILE A 32 -17.27 -6.03 15.90
CA ILE A 32 -17.97 -6.30 14.64
C ILE A 32 -19.04 -7.37 14.83
N GLU A 33 -18.77 -8.43 15.59
CA GLU A 33 -19.72 -9.50 15.83
C GLU A 33 -20.93 -9.02 16.62
N GLN A 34 -20.74 -8.22 17.67
CA GLN A 34 -21.83 -7.61 18.44
C GLN A 34 -22.70 -6.70 17.55
N PHE A 35 -22.06 -5.87 16.73
CA PHE A 35 -22.77 -5.00 15.80
C PHE A 35 -23.61 -5.81 14.80
N THR A 36 -23.07 -6.86 14.23
CA THR A 36 -23.78 -7.69 13.26
C THR A 36 -24.94 -8.45 13.88
N LYS A 37 -24.75 -9.01 15.09
CA LYS A 37 -25.83 -9.65 15.87
C LYS A 37 -26.98 -8.67 16.16
N SER A 38 -26.65 -7.47 16.63
CA SER A 38 -27.67 -6.43 16.94
C SER A 38 -28.44 -5.93 15.72
N ASN A 39 -27.87 -6.07 14.51
CA ASN A 39 -28.51 -5.66 13.26
C ASN A 39 -29.04 -6.84 12.43
N ASN A 40 -29.10 -8.04 12.99
CA ASN A 40 -29.52 -9.27 12.28
C ASN A 40 -28.71 -9.52 10.98
N LEU A 41 -27.42 -9.24 11.04
CA LEU A 41 -26.49 -9.46 9.93
C LEU A 41 -25.60 -10.67 10.24
N LYS A 42 -25.08 -11.31 9.20
CA LYS A 42 -24.10 -12.38 9.31
C LYS A 42 -22.87 -12.05 8.48
N ILE A 43 -21.68 -12.16 9.06
CA ILE A 43 -20.44 -12.07 8.31
C ILE A 43 -20.24 -13.35 7.50
N ASP A 44 -20.16 -13.21 6.18
CA ASP A 44 -19.90 -14.35 5.29
C ASP A 44 -18.41 -14.68 5.24
N LYS A 45 -17.55 -13.68 5.36
CA LYS A 45 -16.11 -13.87 5.29
C LYS A 45 -15.34 -12.87 6.14
N TRP A 46 -14.42 -13.38 6.94
CA TRP A 46 -13.46 -12.58 7.70
C TRP A 46 -12.16 -12.38 6.93
N ILE A 47 -11.70 -11.15 6.88
CA ILE A 47 -10.40 -10.75 6.31
C ILE A 47 -9.57 -10.17 7.44
N GLN A 48 -8.63 -10.96 7.91
CA GLN A 48 -7.72 -10.56 8.99
C GLN A 48 -6.31 -10.41 8.45
N GLU A 49 -5.68 -9.28 8.74
CA GLU A 49 -4.29 -9.06 8.40
C GLU A 49 -3.50 -8.38 9.51
N THR A 50 -2.29 -8.89 9.73
CA THR A 50 -1.29 -8.28 10.60
C THR A 50 -0.26 -7.61 9.71
N ILE A 51 -0.09 -6.30 9.80
CA ILE A 51 0.74 -5.54 8.87
C ILE A 51 1.80 -4.77 9.61
N SER A 52 3.07 -5.06 9.29
CA SER A 52 4.18 -4.13 9.51
C SER A 52 4.04 -2.92 8.58
N SER A 53 4.62 -1.78 8.97
CA SER A 53 4.42 -0.47 8.33
C SER A 53 4.79 -0.34 6.84
N GLN A 54 5.30 -1.37 6.17
CA GLN A 54 5.95 -1.25 4.86
C GLN A 54 5.24 -1.91 3.66
N LYS A 55 4.23 -2.78 3.87
CA LYS A 55 3.57 -3.46 2.73
C LYS A 55 2.63 -2.55 1.94
N ASP A 56 2.79 -2.55 0.62
CA ASP A 56 1.88 -1.85 -0.29
C ASP A 56 0.45 -2.43 -0.23
N LEU A 57 -0.56 -1.59 -0.51
CA LEU A 57 -1.97 -2.01 -0.52
C LEU A 57 -2.22 -3.20 -1.45
N LYS A 58 -1.52 -3.26 -2.59
CA LYS A 58 -1.66 -4.34 -3.58
C LYS A 58 -1.27 -5.72 -3.05
N GLU A 59 -0.38 -5.77 -2.07
CA GLU A 59 0.13 -7.00 -1.45
C GLU A 59 -0.68 -7.39 -0.20
N ARG A 60 -1.58 -6.53 0.24
CA ARG A 60 -2.43 -6.75 1.41
C ARG A 60 -3.62 -7.63 1.08
N LYS A 61 -4.12 -8.38 2.10
CA LYS A 61 -5.37 -9.13 1.97
C LYS A 61 -6.55 -8.22 1.60
N LEU A 62 -6.57 -6.98 2.12
CA LEU A 62 -7.55 -5.98 1.70
C LEU A 62 -7.43 -5.66 0.20
N GLY A 63 -6.23 -5.47 -0.33
CA GLY A 63 -6.03 -5.22 -1.76
C GLY A 63 -6.49 -6.38 -2.64
N ILE A 64 -6.32 -7.62 -2.16
CA ILE A 64 -6.85 -8.83 -2.84
C ILE A 64 -8.39 -8.85 -2.77
N LEU A 65 -8.97 -8.48 -1.62
CA LEU A 65 -10.42 -8.36 -1.47
C LEU A 65 -10.99 -7.32 -2.44
N LEU A 66 -10.39 -6.12 -2.48
CA LEU A 66 -10.85 -5.02 -3.35
C LEU A 66 -10.94 -5.40 -4.84
N LYS A 67 -10.10 -6.34 -5.30
CA LYS A 67 -10.19 -6.87 -6.67
C LYS A 67 -11.35 -7.85 -6.90
N LYS A 68 -11.97 -8.35 -5.82
CA LYS A 68 -12.99 -9.41 -5.87
C LYS A 68 -14.38 -8.95 -5.45
N ILE A 69 -14.47 -7.78 -4.81
CA ILE A 69 -15.76 -7.21 -4.38
C ILE A 69 -16.68 -6.97 -5.58
N LYS A 70 -17.97 -7.11 -5.32
CA LYS A 70 -19.03 -6.94 -6.29
C LYS A 70 -19.98 -5.82 -5.86
N PRO A 71 -20.83 -5.31 -6.76
CA PRO A 71 -21.92 -4.41 -6.38
C PRO A 71 -22.78 -5.02 -5.26
N ASN A 72 -23.18 -4.19 -4.32
CA ASN A 72 -23.95 -4.53 -3.13
C ASN A 72 -23.23 -5.39 -2.07
N ASP A 73 -21.95 -5.67 -2.22
CA ASP A 73 -21.15 -6.21 -1.12
C ASP A 73 -20.97 -5.15 -0.01
N ILE A 74 -20.76 -5.61 1.22
CA ILE A 74 -20.51 -4.73 2.37
C ILE A 74 -19.19 -5.12 3.03
N ILE A 75 -18.32 -4.13 3.27
CA ILE A 75 -17.12 -4.28 4.10
C ILE A 75 -17.38 -3.59 5.43
N ILE A 76 -17.30 -4.33 6.53
CA ILE A 76 -17.46 -3.82 7.90
C ILE A 76 -16.10 -3.76 8.58
N ALA A 77 -15.73 -2.62 9.12
CA ALA A 77 -14.53 -2.40 9.92
C ALA A 77 -14.87 -1.63 11.20
N THR A 78 -14.01 -1.67 12.21
CA THR A 78 -14.25 -0.91 13.44
C THR A 78 -14.13 0.60 13.24
N GLU A 79 -13.18 1.03 12.42
CA GLU A 79 -12.90 2.46 12.13
C GLU A 79 -12.19 2.61 10.78
N LEU A 80 -12.27 3.79 10.16
CA LEU A 80 -11.62 4.09 8.87
C LEU A 80 -10.10 3.90 8.91
N SER A 81 -9.47 4.15 10.05
CA SER A 81 -8.03 3.99 10.24
C SER A 81 -7.55 2.54 10.02
N ARG A 82 -8.45 1.55 10.11
CA ARG A 82 -8.12 0.14 9.82
C ARG A 82 -7.97 -0.11 8.32
N LEU A 83 -8.73 0.57 7.49
CA LEU A 83 -8.67 0.40 6.03
C LEU A 83 -7.34 0.91 5.45
N GLY A 84 -6.91 2.10 5.87
CA GLY A 84 -5.69 2.74 5.37
C GLY A 84 -4.78 3.24 6.48
N ARG A 85 -3.54 3.61 6.13
CA ARG A 85 -2.53 4.16 7.05
C ARG A 85 -2.51 5.67 7.06
N ASN A 86 -2.98 6.24 6.00
CA ASN A 86 -3.12 7.68 5.82
C ASN A 86 -4.43 7.96 5.11
N LEU A 87 -4.83 9.21 5.15
CA LEU A 87 -6.07 9.66 4.56
C LEU A 87 -6.17 9.32 3.07
N LEU A 88 -5.10 9.51 2.30
CA LEU A 88 -5.07 9.20 0.87
C LEU A 88 -5.37 7.73 0.55
N GLN A 89 -4.81 6.81 1.35
CA GLN A 89 -5.04 5.39 1.17
C GLN A 89 -6.50 5.02 1.51
N VAL A 90 -7.04 5.56 2.61
CA VAL A 90 -8.45 5.39 2.98
C VAL A 90 -9.34 5.89 1.84
N MET A 91 -9.07 7.08 1.32
CA MET A 91 -9.83 7.68 0.21
C MET A 91 -9.81 6.84 -1.06
N SER A 92 -8.62 6.35 -1.44
CA SER A 92 -8.48 5.49 -2.61
C SER A 92 -9.31 4.21 -2.47
N ILE A 93 -9.36 3.63 -1.26
CA ILE A 93 -10.16 2.44 -0.97
C ILE A 93 -11.66 2.76 -1.05
N LEU A 94 -12.10 3.83 -0.40
CA LEU A 94 -13.51 4.25 -0.41
C LEU A 94 -13.98 4.58 -1.83
N HIS A 95 -13.18 5.33 -2.59
CA HIS A 95 -13.47 5.64 -3.98
C HIS A 95 -13.60 4.38 -4.84
N HIS A 96 -12.69 3.41 -4.65
CA HIS A 96 -12.77 2.13 -5.36
C HIS A 96 -14.05 1.37 -5.00
N CYS A 97 -14.40 1.27 -3.72
CA CYS A 97 -15.63 0.62 -3.26
C CYS A 97 -16.88 1.28 -3.85
N MET A 98 -16.92 2.61 -3.86
CA MET A 98 -18.04 3.36 -4.44
C MET A 98 -18.18 3.13 -5.95
N ASN A 99 -17.07 3.11 -6.69
CA ASN A 99 -17.10 2.86 -8.14
C ASN A 99 -17.59 1.45 -8.48
N VAL A 100 -17.29 0.47 -7.62
CA VAL A 100 -17.79 -0.91 -7.77
C VAL A 100 -19.23 -1.04 -7.27
N GLY A 101 -19.74 -0.09 -6.47
CA GLY A 101 -21.05 -0.19 -5.80
C GLY A 101 -21.02 -1.02 -4.52
N CYS A 102 -19.84 -1.20 -3.92
CA CYS A 102 -19.65 -1.84 -2.62
C CYS A 102 -19.80 -0.80 -1.50
N GLN A 103 -20.44 -1.16 -0.40
CA GLN A 103 -20.58 -0.30 0.76
C GLN A 103 -19.45 -0.53 1.77
N VAL A 104 -19.08 0.52 2.49
CA VAL A 104 -18.12 0.45 3.60
C VAL A 104 -18.79 0.99 4.86
N TRP A 105 -18.84 0.15 5.89
CA TRP A 105 -19.42 0.48 7.18
C TRP A 105 -18.33 0.52 8.24
N THR A 106 -18.34 1.56 9.08
CA THR A 106 -17.47 1.65 10.24
C THR A 106 -18.28 1.85 11.51
N LEU A 107 -17.85 1.20 12.60
CA LEU A 107 -18.61 1.16 13.84
C LEU A 107 -18.37 2.42 14.69
N LYS A 108 -17.10 2.76 14.93
CA LYS A 108 -16.73 3.88 15.80
C LYS A 108 -17.02 5.23 15.16
N ASP A 109 -16.75 5.35 13.87
CA ASP A 109 -17.00 6.56 13.11
C ASP A 109 -18.47 6.67 12.67
N ASN A 110 -19.24 5.60 12.85
CA ASN A 110 -20.65 5.47 12.44
C ASN A 110 -20.91 5.84 10.97
N TYR A 111 -19.97 5.57 10.08
CA TYR A 111 -20.13 5.78 8.65
C TYR A 111 -20.73 4.55 7.97
N ARG A 112 -21.68 4.80 7.08
CA ARG A 112 -22.23 3.81 6.13
C ARG A 112 -22.08 4.36 4.73
N LEU A 113 -20.85 4.25 4.21
CA LEU A 113 -20.47 4.83 2.94
C LEU A 113 -20.94 3.92 1.81
N GLY A 114 -21.86 4.40 1.02
CA GLY A 114 -22.45 3.72 -0.12
C GLY A 114 -22.48 4.61 -1.36
N SER A 115 -23.49 4.40 -2.22
CA SER A 115 -23.67 5.15 -3.47
C SER A 115 -24.48 6.46 -3.29
N ASP A 116 -24.95 6.75 -2.09
CA ASP A 116 -25.73 7.93 -1.75
C ASP A 116 -24.95 9.25 -1.90
N ILE A 117 -25.67 10.34 -2.02
CA ILE A 117 -25.08 11.70 -2.21
C ILE A 117 -24.19 12.09 -1.04
N GLN A 118 -24.59 11.76 0.20
CA GLN A 118 -23.81 12.09 1.40
C GLN A 118 -22.43 11.40 1.38
N SER A 119 -22.38 10.11 1.03
CA SER A 119 -21.15 9.36 0.86
C SER A 119 -20.25 9.94 -0.23
N LYS A 120 -20.83 10.39 -1.35
CA LYS A 120 -20.11 11.03 -2.45
C LYS A 120 -19.52 12.38 -2.02
N VAL A 121 -20.30 13.21 -1.32
CA VAL A 121 -19.82 14.50 -0.77
C VAL A 121 -18.69 14.28 0.22
N LEU A 122 -18.84 13.31 1.12
CA LEU A 122 -17.81 12.97 2.11
C LEU A 122 -16.52 12.48 1.42
N ALA A 123 -16.64 11.60 0.43
CA ALA A 123 -15.52 11.13 -0.36
C ALA A 123 -14.82 12.28 -1.10
N PHE A 124 -15.57 13.21 -1.68
CA PHE A 124 -15.03 14.41 -2.32
C PHE A 124 -14.29 15.30 -1.33
N ALA A 125 -14.88 15.60 -0.17
CA ALA A 125 -14.26 16.43 0.88
C ALA A 125 -12.94 15.83 1.38
N PHE A 126 -12.91 14.53 1.58
CA PHE A 126 -11.70 13.81 1.94
C PHE A 126 -10.66 13.83 0.80
N GLY A 127 -11.06 13.61 -0.46
CA GLY A 127 -10.18 13.70 -1.62
C GLY A 127 -9.48 15.06 -1.71
N LEU A 128 -10.25 16.14 -1.53
CA LEU A 128 -9.72 17.50 -1.49
C LEU A 128 -8.73 17.72 -0.32
N SER A 129 -9.05 17.22 0.87
CA SER A 129 -8.14 17.29 2.03
C SER A 129 -6.82 16.58 1.77
N ALA A 130 -6.87 15.43 1.10
CA ALA A 130 -5.68 14.67 0.73
C ALA A 130 -4.82 15.39 -0.33
N GLU A 131 -5.43 16.10 -1.26
CA GLU A 131 -4.71 16.93 -2.25
C GLU A 131 -4.05 18.14 -1.61
N ILE A 132 -4.75 18.80 -0.67
CA ILE A 132 -4.20 19.90 0.13
C ILE A 132 -2.98 19.41 0.91
N GLU A 133 -3.07 18.27 1.60
CA GLU A 133 -1.94 17.70 2.36
C GLU A 133 -0.73 17.42 1.47
N ARG A 134 -0.93 16.81 0.29
CA ARG A 134 0.15 16.61 -0.70
C ARG A 134 0.81 17.92 -1.09
N THR A 135 0.01 18.93 -1.38
CA THR A 135 0.49 20.24 -1.78
C THR A 135 1.32 20.89 -0.68
N MET A 136 0.84 20.81 0.57
CA MET A 136 1.57 21.33 1.75
C MET A 136 2.89 20.61 1.97
N ILE A 137 2.93 19.25 1.85
CA ILE A 137 4.17 18.47 1.96
C ILE A 137 5.16 18.87 0.85
N SER A 138 4.68 18.98 -0.39
CA SER A 138 5.50 19.41 -1.53
C SER A 138 6.09 20.79 -1.31
N GLN A 139 5.29 21.78 -0.88
CA GLN A 139 5.74 23.14 -0.57
C GLN A 139 6.76 23.15 0.59
N ARG A 140 6.53 22.36 1.65
CA ARG A 140 7.48 22.25 2.77
C ARG A 140 8.81 21.69 2.30
N THR A 141 8.78 20.64 1.48
CA THR A 141 9.99 20.03 0.90
C THR A 141 10.73 21.03 0.02
N LYS A 142 10.03 21.75 -0.86
CA LYS A 142 10.61 22.78 -1.72
C LYS A 142 11.29 23.86 -0.87
N ARG A 143 10.61 24.43 0.11
CA ARG A 143 11.18 25.44 1.02
C ARG A 143 12.42 24.93 1.74
N CYS A 144 12.42 23.69 2.20
CA CYS A 144 13.58 23.06 2.85
C CYS A 144 14.77 22.96 1.88
N LEU A 145 14.53 22.50 0.66
CA LEU A 145 15.56 22.39 -0.38
C LEU A 145 16.10 23.76 -0.78
N ASP A 146 15.25 24.77 -0.92
CA ASP A 146 15.66 26.13 -1.27
C ASP A 146 16.51 26.75 -0.16
N ARG A 147 16.16 26.52 1.13
CA ARG A 147 17.00 26.93 2.25
C ARG A 147 18.38 26.24 2.21
N LEU A 148 18.42 24.92 1.99
CA LEU A 148 19.69 24.19 1.92
C LEU A 148 20.57 24.68 0.76
N ARG A 149 19.98 25.07 -0.38
CA ARG A 149 20.69 25.69 -1.51
C ARG A 149 21.27 27.04 -1.12
N ALA A 150 20.47 27.89 -0.43
CA ALA A 150 20.91 29.19 0.03
C ALA A 150 22.05 29.09 1.06
N GLU A 151 22.06 28.04 1.87
CA GLU A 151 23.14 27.71 2.83
C GLU A 151 24.36 27.07 2.12
N GLY A 152 24.38 26.91 0.80
CA GLY A 152 25.47 26.27 0.05
C GLY A 152 25.62 24.76 0.32
N LYS A 153 24.66 24.13 0.96
CA LYS A 153 24.69 22.69 1.26
C LYS A 153 24.43 21.86 0.02
N HIS A 154 25.22 20.81 -0.17
CA HIS A 154 25.03 19.87 -1.27
C HIS A 154 23.71 19.12 -1.13
N ILE A 155 22.87 19.19 -2.15
CA ILE A 155 21.58 18.49 -2.23
C ILE A 155 21.71 17.35 -3.22
N GLY A 156 21.49 16.13 -2.76
CA GLY A 156 21.55 14.93 -3.57
C GLY A 156 22.68 14.00 -3.17
N ARG A 157 23.01 13.08 -4.05
CA ARG A 157 24.05 12.09 -3.80
C ARG A 157 25.44 12.74 -3.81
N THR A 158 26.23 12.49 -2.79
CA THR A 158 27.60 12.99 -2.69
C THR A 158 28.43 12.53 -3.88
N LYS A 159 29.20 13.46 -4.50
CA LYS A 159 30.09 13.15 -5.62
C LYS A 159 31.07 12.05 -5.21
N GLY A 160 31.19 11.00 -6.03
CA GLY A 160 32.07 9.85 -5.75
C GLY A 160 31.45 8.75 -4.87
N SER A 161 30.26 8.95 -4.31
CA SER A 161 29.57 7.93 -3.53
C SER A 161 29.20 6.72 -4.40
N LYS A 162 29.69 5.53 -4.03
CA LYS A 162 29.39 4.25 -4.73
C LYS A 162 28.24 3.51 -4.04
N ASN A 163 27.47 2.73 -4.77
CA ASN A 163 26.49 1.83 -4.18
C ASN A 163 27.22 0.71 -3.43
N LYS A 164 26.85 0.47 -2.17
CA LYS A 164 27.41 -0.67 -1.39
C LYS A 164 27.04 -2.02 -2.03
N ASN A 165 25.80 -2.13 -2.54
CA ASN A 165 25.33 -3.33 -3.23
C ASN A 165 25.02 -3.00 -4.69
N THR A 166 25.70 -3.64 -5.61
CA THR A 166 25.43 -3.60 -7.05
C THR A 166 24.74 -4.90 -7.47
N LYS A 167 24.19 -4.95 -8.68
CA LYS A 167 23.60 -6.19 -9.24
C LYS A 167 24.59 -7.34 -9.37
N LEU A 168 25.88 -7.03 -9.32
CA LEU A 168 26.99 -7.99 -9.46
C LEU A 168 27.72 -8.25 -8.14
N SER A 169 27.36 -7.58 -7.03
CA SER A 169 27.95 -7.83 -5.71
C SER A 169 27.71 -9.28 -5.29
N GLY A 170 28.77 -9.98 -4.87
CA GLY A 170 28.76 -11.40 -4.48
C GLY A 170 28.66 -12.39 -5.62
N LYS A 171 28.85 -11.95 -6.87
CA LYS A 171 28.90 -12.85 -8.05
C LYS A 171 30.31 -12.97 -8.64
N ASP A 172 31.29 -12.61 -7.86
CA ASP A 172 32.70 -12.55 -8.30
C ASP A 172 33.18 -13.90 -8.79
N ASP A 173 33.08 -14.93 -7.95
CA ASP A 173 33.54 -16.31 -8.26
C ASP A 173 32.81 -16.88 -9.48
N LEU A 174 31.51 -16.59 -9.63
CA LEU A 174 30.75 -17.02 -10.77
C LEU A 174 31.22 -16.34 -12.06
N ILE A 175 31.53 -15.04 -12.01
CA ILE A 175 32.03 -14.29 -13.17
C ILE A 175 33.41 -14.79 -13.58
N GLU A 176 34.31 -15.02 -12.62
CA GLU A 176 35.66 -15.55 -12.87
C GLU A 176 35.60 -16.98 -13.50
N LYS A 177 34.72 -17.84 -12.97
CA LYS A 177 34.49 -19.17 -13.54
C LYS A 177 33.98 -19.12 -14.96
N LEU A 178 33.06 -18.21 -15.28
CA LEU A 178 32.53 -18.05 -16.63
C LEU A 178 33.59 -17.49 -17.60
N LEU A 179 34.47 -16.63 -17.13
CA LEU A 179 35.60 -16.10 -17.91
C LEU A 179 36.64 -17.20 -18.16
N SER A 180 36.97 -18.06 -17.18
CA SER A 180 37.90 -19.16 -17.36
C SER A 180 37.40 -20.23 -18.34
N GLN A 181 36.09 -20.32 -18.54
CA GLN A 181 35.46 -21.17 -19.57
C GLN A 181 35.42 -20.53 -20.96
N ASN A 182 36.17 -19.43 -21.19
CA ASN A 182 36.21 -18.63 -22.43
C ASN A 182 34.84 -18.12 -22.92
N ILE A 183 33.88 -17.96 -22.02
CA ILE A 183 32.57 -17.38 -22.34
C ILE A 183 32.75 -15.86 -22.57
N SER A 184 32.19 -15.32 -23.64
CA SER A 184 32.36 -13.90 -23.98
C SER A 184 31.67 -13.00 -22.93
N LYS A 185 32.25 -11.83 -22.65
CA LYS A 185 31.69 -10.84 -21.71
C LYS A 185 30.25 -10.47 -22.06
N SER A 186 29.90 -10.44 -23.35
CA SER A 186 28.55 -10.18 -23.81
C SER A 186 27.56 -11.28 -23.39
N GLN A 187 27.97 -12.55 -23.50
CA GLN A 187 27.17 -13.69 -23.05
C GLN A 187 27.03 -13.72 -21.53
N ILE A 188 28.13 -13.45 -20.79
CA ILE A 188 28.10 -13.34 -19.32
C ILE A 188 27.12 -12.25 -18.86
N ALA A 189 27.13 -11.07 -19.51
CA ALA A 189 26.20 -10.00 -19.20
C ALA A 189 24.74 -10.42 -19.39
N LYS A 190 24.43 -11.12 -20.48
CA LYS A 190 23.09 -11.71 -20.74
C LYS A 190 22.70 -12.75 -19.70
N MET A 191 23.59 -13.65 -19.34
CA MET A 191 23.33 -14.69 -18.32
C MET A 191 23.04 -14.07 -16.94
N LEU A 192 23.75 -13.02 -16.56
CA LEU A 192 23.58 -12.32 -15.30
C LEU A 192 22.45 -11.28 -15.33
N LYS A 193 21.76 -11.10 -16.46
CA LYS A 193 20.70 -10.13 -16.70
C LYS A 193 21.14 -8.69 -16.36
N VAL A 194 22.34 -8.31 -16.80
CA VAL A 194 22.90 -6.97 -16.66
C VAL A 194 23.32 -6.42 -18.01
N ASP A 195 23.42 -5.10 -18.10
CA ASP A 195 23.98 -4.46 -19.30
C ASP A 195 25.49 -4.72 -19.40
N TYR A 196 25.97 -4.85 -20.63
CA TYR A 196 27.39 -5.07 -20.92
C TYR A 196 28.31 -4.02 -20.27
N THR A 197 27.90 -2.75 -20.31
CA THR A 197 28.68 -1.64 -19.72
C THR A 197 28.77 -1.77 -18.21
N THR A 198 27.75 -2.33 -17.56
CA THR A 198 27.74 -2.60 -16.10
C THR A 198 28.74 -3.68 -15.75
N LEU A 199 28.76 -4.80 -16.51
CA LEU A 199 29.74 -5.87 -16.31
C LEU A 199 31.17 -5.36 -16.61
N TYR A 200 31.36 -4.65 -17.69
CA TYR A 200 32.66 -4.10 -18.07
C TYR A 200 33.23 -3.16 -17.00
N LYS A 201 32.44 -2.24 -16.48
CA LYS A 201 32.83 -1.33 -15.38
C LYS A 201 33.17 -2.12 -14.09
N PHE A 202 32.40 -3.14 -13.78
CA PHE A 202 32.64 -4.00 -12.63
C PHE A 202 34.00 -4.72 -12.74
N LEU A 203 34.28 -5.33 -13.89
CA LEU A 203 35.57 -5.99 -14.14
C LEU A 203 36.74 -5.00 -14.09
N LYS A 204 36.59 -3.82 -14.70
CA LYS A 204 37.63 -2.77 -14.67
C LYS A 204 37.95 -2.30 -13.24
N THR A 205 36.93 -2.21 -12.37
CA THR A 205 37.13 -1.76 -10.98
C THR A 205 37.84 -2.82 -10.13
N LYS A 206 37.85 -4.09 -10.51
CA LYS A 206 38.54 -5.17 -9.79
C LYS A 206 39.93 -5.47 -10.31
N MET A 207 40.24 -5.10 -11.54
CA MET A 207 41.57 -5.31 -12.15
C MET A 207 42.54 -4.15 -11.88
N THR A 208 42.07 -3.11 -11.14
CA THR A 208 42.87 -2.00 -10.63
C THR A 208 42.99 -2.09 -9.12
#